data_c2609fcd62a78e888ecc98e7b4255217
#
_entry.id   c2609fcd62a78e888ecc98e7b4255217
#
_cell.length_a   1.000
_cell.length_b   1.000
_cell.length_c   1.000
_cell.angle_alpha   90.00
_cell.angle_beta   90.00
_cell.angle_gamma   90.00
#
_symmetry.space_group_name_H-M   'P 1'
#
loop_
_entity.id
_entity.type
_entity.pdbx_description
1 polymer ?
#
loop_
_entity_poly.entity_id
_entity_poly.type
_entity_poly.pdbx_seq_one_letter_code
_entity_poly.pdbx_strand_id
1 'polypeptide(L)'
;TGCVHTAPGFGADDYVTCKRYGMDMVVPVDDQGKHTDYAGKYAGMGTDESNPVILKDMKESGMLFASEEIIHSYPHCWRCKHPIIFRATPQWFCSVDSFKDEATGACEDVRWVPAWGKDRMRSMILERTDWCISRQRRWGLPIPVFYCDDCSKPVCTDESIESVAKIYETEGSNAWFEREAAELLPEGFTCPHCGGKHFTKETDTLDGWFDSGSTHYAAMERDQGFWPATMYIEGLDQYRGWFQSSLLVAVGALGRGAPFKECVTHGWTVDGEGRAMHKSLGNGMDPAEIFNKYGADLLRLWAGSSDYHVDVRCSDEIFKQLSQNYLKFRNTARYCLGNLDGFDANDLVKPEDMLELDKWALTRLNKLIEKAFAAYDEYEFHVVSHLINDFCVVELSNFYLDIIKDRLYCSGKNSLERRSAQTALFLILDTLTKMFAPILAFTCDEIWLSMPHRGSDDARNVVLNEMNKPFAEYALDDAEMAKWDALISVRNDVNGVLEKARADKRIGKPLEASVTLRASGESKAVLDKISDMDLKELLIVSECLIAEDDAADADAVTAAGSYNPGLTVSVKEAEGTKCPRCWIHSKDADPETGLCPRCKAVLSEAN
;
A
#
# COMPACT_ATOMS: atom_id res chain seq x y z
N THR A 1 -53.88 -4.83 9.18
CA THR A 1 -54.56 -5.18 7.92
C THR A 1 -54.95 -6.63 7.96
N GLY A 2 -56.16 -6.99 7.59
CA GLY A 2 -56.64 -8.38 7.69
C GLY A 2 -56.36 -9.27 6.50
N CYS A 3 -56.04 -8.70 5.33
CA CYS A 3 -55.78 -9.43 4.10
C CYS A 3 -54.55 -8.87 3.39
N VAL A 4 -53.68 -9.76 2.93
CA VAL A 4 -52.48 -9.42 2.15
C VAL A 4 -52.51 -10.27 0.87
N HIS A 5 -52.33 -9.61 -0.28
CA HIS A 5 -52.13 -10.29 -1.54
C HIS A 5 -50.72 -10.86 -1.58
N THR A 6 -50.57 -12.13 -1.94
CA THR A 6 -49.27 -12.81 -2.00
C THR A 6 -49.12 -13.48 -3.37
N ALA A 7 -48.07 -13.10 -4.11
CA ALA A 7 -47.77 -13.60 -5.45
C ALA A 7 -46.40 -14.27 -5.47
N PRO A 8 -46.30 -15.61 -5.36
CA PRO A 8 -45.07 -16.36 -5.12
C PRO A 8 -44.00 -16.13 -6.20
N GLY A 9 -44.41 -15.82 -7.42
CA GLY A 9 -43.51 -15.60 -8.55
C GLY A 9 -42.93 -14.22 -8.65
N PHE A 10 -43.33 -13.23 -7.80
CA PHE A 10 -43.04 -11.82 -8.00
C PHE A 10 -42.54 -11.08 -6.76
N GLY A 11 -42.21 -11.79 -5.68
CA GLY A 11 -41.63 -11.23 -4.48
C GLY A 11 -40.88 -12.27 -3.66
N ALA A 12 -39.77 -11.91 -3.03
CA ALA A 12 -38.98 -12.84 -2.22
C ALA A 12 -39.74 -13.32 -0.97
N ASP A 13 -40.40 -12.40 -0.26
CA ASP A 13 -41.21 -12.74 0.93
C ASP A 13 -42.43 -13.55 0.56
N ASP A 14 -43.06 -13.26 -0.58
CA ASP A 14 -44.17 -14.02 -1.14
C ASP A 14 -43.77 -15.45 -1.48
N TYR A 15 -42.60 -15.61 -2.11
CA TYR A 15 -42.02 -16.90 -2.43
C TYR A 15 -41.82 -17.74 -1.17
N VAL A 16 -41.16 -17.21 -0.16
CA VAL A 16 -40.90 -17.93 1.10
C VAL A 16 -42.21 -18.32 1.79
N THR A 17 -43.17 -17.40 1.83
CA THR A 17 -44.49 -17.65 2.43
C THR A 17 -45.23 -18.75 1.69
N CYS A 18 -45.33 -18.65 0.37
CA CYS A 18 -46.04 -19.67 -0.44
C CYS A 18 -45.37 -21.04 -0.37
N LYS A 19 -44.05 -21.10 -0.42
CA LYS A 19 -43.26 -22.33 -0.25
C LYS A 19 -43.55 -23.00 1.10
N ARG A 20 -43.63 -22.19 2.18
CA ARG A 20 -43.96 -22.69 3.54
C ARG A 20 -45.34 -23.33 3.62
N TYR A 21 -46.30 -22.83 2.84
CA TYR A 21 -47.67 -23.38 2.81
C TYR A 21 -47.91 -24.37 1.67
N GLY A 22 -46.88 -24.75 0.91
CA GLY A 22 -46.97 -25.70 -0.19
C GLY A 22 -47.86 -25.23 -1.35
N MET A 23 -47.91 -23.94 -1.57
CA MET A 23 -48.69 -23.32 -2.67
C MET A 23 -47.93 -23.44 -3.99
N ASP A 24 -48.66 -23.61 -5.08
CA ASP A 24 -48.07 -23.70 -6.42
C ASP A 24 -47.41 -22.39 -6.85
N MET A 25 -46.31 -22.53 -7.57
CA MET A 25 -45.59 -21.40 -8.14
C MET A 25 -46.25 -20.98 -9.46
N VAL A 26 -46.99 -19.89 -9.41
CA VAL A 26 -47.69 -19.35 -10.59
C VAL A 26 -46.92 -18.13 -11.12
N VAL A 27 -46.43 -18.22 -12.38
CA VAL A 27 -45.68 -17.17 -13.05
C VAL A 27 -46.29 -16.89 -14.41
N PRO A 28 -47.34 -16.05 -14.49
CA PRO A 28 -48.04 -15.73 -15.73
C PRO A 28 -47.34 -14.67 -16.60
N VAL A 29 -46.02 -14.55 -16.50
CA VAL A 29 -45.19 -13.61 -17.29
C VAL A 29 -44.00 -14.37 -17.86
N ASP A 30 -43.77 -14.24 -19.16
CA ASP A 30 -42.69 -14.89 -19.90
C ASP A 30 -41.33 -14.11 -19.77
N ASP A 31 -40.30 -14.63 -20.46
CA ASP A 31 -38.94 -14.06 -20.46
C ASP A 31 -38.85 -12.68 -21.16
N GLN A 32 -39.88 -12.31 -21.93
CA GLN A 32 -39.97 -11.00 -22.57
C GLN A 32 -40.74 -9.96 -21.73
N GLY A 33 -41.20 -10.35 -20.53
CA GLY A 33 -42.01 -9.48 -19.67
C GLY A 33 -43.47 -9.37 -20.17
N LYS A 34 -43.96 -10.33 -20.95
CA LYS A 34 -45.34 -10.40 -21.46
C LYS A 34 -46.16 -11.44 -20.71
N HIS A 35 -47.41 -11.14 -20.55
CA HIS A 35 -48.35 -12.11 -19.96
C HIS A 35 -48.49 -13.36 -20.85
N THR A 36 -48.39 -14.53 -20.24
CA THR A 36 -48.63 -15.81 -20.91
C THR A 36 -50.13 -16.11 -21.04
N ASP A 37 -50.50 -17.18 -21.75
CA ASP A 37 -51.90 -17.62 -21.90
C ASP A 37 -52.59 -17.86 -20.55
N TYR A 38 -51.83 -18.13 -19.49
CA TYR A 38 -52.36 -18.27 -18.12
C TYR A 38 -53.04 -17.00 -17.61
N ALA A 39 -52.65 -15.81 -18.12
CA ALA A 39 -53.27 -14.53 -17.78
C ALA A 39 -54.59 -14.26 -18.56
N GLY A 40 -55.05 -15.20 -19.36
CA GLY A 40 -56.32 -15.11 -20.10
C GLY A 40 -56.38 -13.93 -21.05
N LYS A 41 -57.34 -13.01 -20.84
CA LYS A 41 -57.52 -11.85 -21.73
C LYS A 41 -56.35 -10.85 -21.78
N TYR A 42 -55.42 -10.96 -20.87
CA TYR A 42 -54.22 -10.11 -20.85
C TYR A 42 -53.02 -10.80 -21.55
N ALA A 43 -53.17 -12.00 -22.05
CA ALA A 43 -52.11 -12.74 -22.73
C ALA A 43 -51.50 -11.91 -23.88
N GLY A 44 -50.16 -11.93 -23.97
CA GLY A 44 -49.39 -11.20 -24.97
C GLY A 44 -49.13 -9.72 -24.68
N MET A 45 -49.79 -9.12 -23.68
CA MET A 45 -49.56 -7.74 -23.28
C MET A 45 -48.33 -7.67 -22.38
N GLY A 46 -47.52 -6.58 -22.50
CA GLY A 46 -46.47 -6.29 -21.54
C GLY A 46 -47.03 -5.92 -20.17
N THR A 47 -46.21 -6.10 -19.11
CA THR A 47 -46.64 -5.83 -17.73
C THR A 47 -47.09 -4.36 -17.53
N ASP A 48 -46.36 -3.40 -18.10
CA ASP A 48 -46.71 -1.99 -18.03
C ASP A 48 -47.93 -1.64 -18.89
N GLU A 49 -48.08 -2.29 -20.06
CA GLU A 49 -49.22 -2.09 -20.96
C GLU A 49 -50.53 -2.62 -20.39
N SER A 50 -50.46 -3.68 -19.58
CA SER A 50 -51.63 -4.29 -18.98
C SER A 50 -52.18 -3.50 -17.78
N ASN A 51 -51.35 -2.74 -17.07
CA ASN A 51 -51.77 -2.03 -15.86
C ASN A 51 -53.02 -1.14 -16.05
N PRO A 52 -53.07 -0.22 -17.05
CA PRO A 52 -54.30 0.61 -17.25
C PRO A 52 -55.51 -0.22 -17.69
N VAL A 53 -55.30 -1.34 -18.42
CA VAL A 53 -56.36 -2.22 -18.84
C VAL A 53 -56.96 -2.99 -17.64
N ILE A 54 -56.11 -3.49 -16.76
CA ILE A 54 -56.50 -4.16 -15.52
C ILE A 54 -57.28 -3.20 -14.61
N LEU A 55 -56.79 -1.99 -14.41
CA LEU A 55 -57.48 -0.98 -13.61
C LEU A 55 -58.88 -0.64 -14.18
N LYS A 56 -59.00 -0.52 -15.49
CA LYS A 56 -60.27 -0.30 -16.16
C LYS A 56 -61.24 -1.45 -15.91
N ASP A 57 -60.79 -2.69 -16.12
CA ASP A 57 -61.60 -3.87 -15.93
C ASP A 57 -62.02 -4.06 -14.46
N MET A 58 -61.18 -3.74 -13.52
CA MET A 58 -61.51 -3.78 -12.08
C MET A 58 -62.57 -2.72 -11.73
N LYS A 59 -62.49 -1.54 -12.37
CA LYS A 59 -63.50 -0.48 -12.18
C LYS A 59 -64.86 -0.88 -12.78
N GLU A 60 -64.87 -1.43 -13.98
CA GLU A 60 -66.07 -1.87 -14.67
C GLU A 60 -66.73 -3.06 -13.96
N SER A 61 -65.97 -3.97 -13.38
CA SER A 61 -66.47 -5.08 -12.59
C SER A 61 -66.90 -4.72 -11.16
N GLY A 62 -66.65 -3.47 -10.72
CA GLY A 62 -66.99 -3.03 -9.36
C GLY A 62 -66.02 -3.57 -8.29
N MET A 63 -64.90 -4.17 -8.69
CA MET A 63 -63.87 -4.71 -7.76
C MET A 63 -62.88 -3.66 -7.29
N LEU A 64 -62.76 -2.53 -7.97
CA LEU A 64 -61.85 -1.45 -7.58
C LEU A 64 -62.51 -0.56 -6.55
N PHE A 65 -62.00 -0.53 -5.33
CA PHE A 65 -62.51 0.30 -4.25
C PHE A 65 -62.06 1.79 -4.43
N ALA A 66 -60.75 1.99 -4.64
CA ALA A 66 -60.17 3.29 -4.89
C ALA A 66 -58.82 3.12 -5.64
N SER A 67 -58.43 4.17 -6.34
CA SER A 67 -57.11 4.21 -7.01
C SER A 67 -56.53 5.61 -6.82
N GLU A 68 -55.24 5.67 -6.49
CA GLU A 68 -54.49 6.89 -6.25
C GLU A 68 -53.09 6.78 -6.91
N GLU A 69 -52.63 7.88 -7.47
CA GLU A 69 -51.27 7.97 -7.99
C GLU A 69 -50.31 8.32 -6.86
N ILE A 70 -49.25 7.55 -6.70
CA ILE A 70 -48.21 7.81 -5.71
C ILE A 70 -46.85 7.91 -6.40
N ILE A 71 -45.95 8.74 -5.83
CA ILE A 71 -44.57 8.82 -6.25
C ILE A 71 -43.72 8.05 -5.22
N HIS A 72 -43.04 7.05 -5.69
CA HIS A 72 -42.15 6.25 -4.84
C HIS A 72 -40.87 5.82 -5.60
N SER A 73 -39.86 5.39 -4.85
CA SER A 73 -38.64 4.79 -5.44
C SER A 73 -38.97 3.44 -6.08
N TYR A 74 -38.54 3.23 -7.32
CA TYR A 74 -38.72 1.98 -8.04
C TYR A 74 -37.42 1.50 -8.66
N PRO A 75 -37.08 0.20 -8.62
CA PRO A 75 -35.86 -0.33 -9.18
C PRO A 75 -35.86 -0.26 -10.70
N HIS A 76 -34.75 0.28 -11.27
CA HIS A 76 -34.55 0.39 -12.70
C HIS A 76 -33.28 -0.38 -13.10
N CYS A 77 -33.27 -0.91 -14.32
CA CYS A 77 -32.08 -1.53 -14.88
C CYS A 77 -30.92 -0.51 -14.93
N TRP A 78 -29.80 -0.85 -14.32
CA TRP A 78 -28.63 0.04 -14.27
C TRP A 78 -28.09 0.39 -15.67
N ARG A 79 -28.34 -0.48 -16.68
CA ARG A 79 -27.85 -0.33 -18.04
C ARG A 79 -28.83 0.45 -18.95
N CYS A 80 -30.06 -0.05 -19.11
CA CYS A 80 -31.05 0.55 -20.01
C CYS A 80 -31.99 1.57 -19.34
N LYS A 81 -31.93 1.69 -18.00
CA LYS A 81 -32.72 2.61 -17.18
C LYS A 81 -34.24 2.38 -17.18
N HIS A 82 -34.72 1.29 -17.77
CA HIS A 82 -36.13 0.92 -17.71
C HIS A 82 -36.48 0.26 -16.37
N PRO A 83 -37.75 0.35 -15.93
CA PRO A 83 -38.22 -0.36 -14.74
C PRO A 83 -37.98 -1.86 -14.87
N ILE A 84 -37.71 -2.54 -13.76
CA ILE A 84 -37.56 -3.98 -13.69
C ILE A 84 -38.68 -4.60 -12.85
N ILE A 85 -38.98 -5.89 -13.09
CA ILE A 85 -39.89 -6.66 -12.27
C ILE A 85 -39.13 -7.78 -11.57
N PHE A 86 -39.66 -8.27 -10.43
CA PHE A 86 -39.25 -9.52 -9.84
C PHE A 86 -40.01 -10.65 -10.54
N ARG A 87 -39.34 -11.73 -10.92
CA ARG A 87 -39.93 -12.90 -11.54
C ARG A 87 -39.16 -14.15 -11.13
N ALA A 88 -39.85 -15.13 -10.60
CA ALA A 88 -39.27 -16.43 -10.31
C ALA A 88 -38.93 -17.18 -11.63
N THR A 89 -37.76 -17.71 -11.72
CA THR A 89 -37.26 -18.52 -12.84
C THR A 89 -36.52 -19.75 -12.30
N PRO A 90 -36.58 -20.91 -13.01
CA PRO A 90 -35.72 -22.03 -12.68
C PRO A 90 -34.25 -21.62 -12.76
N GLN A 91 -33.47 -21.98 -11.76
CA GLN A 91 -32.05 -21.65 -11.68
C GLN A 91 -31.27 -22.78 -11.00
N TRP A 92 -30.00 -22.89 -11.28
CA TRP A 92 -29.08 -23.76 -10.56
C TRP A 92 -28.53 -23.08 -9.33
N PHE A 93 -28.67 -23.77 -8.17
CA PHE A 93 -28.16 -23.25 -6.90
C PHE A 93 -27.18 -24.24 -6.28
N CYS A 94 -26.06 -23.70 -5.77
CA CYS A 94 -25.18 -24.41 -4.87
C CYS A 94 -25.64 -24.16 -3.43
N SER A 95 -25.93 -25.20 -2.67
CA SER A 95 -26.28 -25.09 -1.25
C SER A 95 -25.03 -24.78 -0.44
N VAL A 96 -24.94 -23.56 0.09
CA VAL A 96 -23.82 -23.12 0.91
C VAL A 96 -23.97 -23.53 2.37
N ASP A 97 -25.21 -23.74 2.83
CA ASP A 97 -25.52 -24.13 4.22
C ASP A 97 -24.84 -25.43 4.65
N SER A 98 -24.60 -26.35 3.69
CA SER A 98 -23.98 -27.64 3.98
C SER A 98 -22.50 -27.59 4.38
N PHE A 99 -21.80 -26.49 4.11
CA PHE A 99 -20.36 -26.30 4.40
C PHE A 99 -20.00 -24.91 4.97
N LYS A 100 -21.00 -24.18 5.50
CA LYS A 100 -20.79 -22.87 6.11
C LYS A 100 -19.82 -22.88 7.28
N ASP A 101 -19.93 -23.90 8.13
CA ASP A 101 -19.08 -24.02 9.33
C ASP A 101 -17.62 -24.27 8.92
N GLU A 102 -17.39 -25.10 7.94
CA GLU A 102 -16.06 -25.36 7.39
C GLU A 102 -15.49 -24.11 6.71
N ALA A 103 -16.30 -23.37 5.95
CA ALA A 103 -15.87 -22.14 5.28
C ALA A 103 -15.55 -21.02 6.29
N THR A 104 -16.34 -20.89 7.35
CA THR A 104 -16.03 -19.93 8.43
C THR A 104 -14.82 -20.37 9.26
N GLY A 105 -14.64 -21.68 9.47
CA GLY A 105 -13.45 -22.25 10.11
C GLY A 105 -12.17 -21.98 9.33
N ALA A 106 -12.22 -22.12 8.00
CA ALA A 106 -11.07 -21.85 7.12
C ALA A 106 -10.57 -20.39 7.17
N CYS A 107 -11.41 -19.44 7.60
CA CYS A 107 -10.99 -18.05 7.80
C CYS A 107 -9.99 -17.86 8.96
N GLU A 108 -9.93 -18.81 9.91
CA GLU A 108 -9.02 -18.72 11.06
C GLU A 108 -7.55 -18.93 10.67
N ASP A 109 -7.29 -19.69 9.62
CA ASP A 109 -5.94 -20.03 9.16
C ASP A 109 -5.34 -18.97 8.22
N VAL A 110 -6.08 -17.89 7.94
CA VAL A 110 -5.66 -16.79 7.04
C VAL A 110 -5.17 -15.59 7.85
N ARG A 111 -4.02 -15.03 7.45
CA ARG A 111 -3.58 -13.71 7.90
C ARG A 111 -4.36 -12.63 7.16
N TRP A 112 -5.23 -11.93 7.87
CA TRP A 112 -6.04 -10.83 7.33
C TRP A 112 -5.38 -9.48 7.58
N VAL A 113 -5.23 -8.69 6.53
CA VAL A 113 -4.69 -7.33 6.57
C VAL A 113 -5.68 -6.38 5.90
N PRO A 114 -6.38 -5.53 6.68
CA PRO A 114 -6.38 -5.40 8.14
C PRO A 114 -7.08 -6.58 8.85
N ALA A 115 -6.78 -6.76 10.14
CA ALA A 115 -7.26 -7.91 10.93
C ALA A 115 -8.80 -8.05 10.98
N TRP A 116 -9.56 -6.95 10.91
CA TRP A 116 -11.03 -6.97 10.88
C TRP A 116 -11.61 -7.68 9.65
N GLY A 117 -10.80 -7.90 8.61
CA GLY A 117 -11.20 -8.64 7.41
C GLY A 117 -11.72 -10.03 7.70
N LYS A 118 -11.18 -10.70 8.72
CA LYS A 118 -11.63 -12.00 9.19
C LYS A 118 -13.12 -11.99 9.60
N ASP A 119 -13.47 -11.07 10.50
CA ASP A 119 -14.84 -10.99 11.01
C ASP A 119 -15.82 -10.59 9.91
N ARG A 120 -15.39 -9.73 9.00
CA ARG A 120 -16.19 -9.33 7.84
C ARG A 120 -16.47 -10.51 6.92
N MET A 121 -15.45 -11.31 6.57
CA MET A 121 -15.63 -12.51 5.72
C MET A 121 -16.56 -13.51 6.39
N ARG A 122 -16.34 -13.82 7.66
CA ARG A 122 -17.17 -14.76 8.43
C ARG A 122 -18.63 -14.32 8.46
N SER A 123 -18.89 -13.05 8.79
CA SER A 123 -20.28 -12.52 8.81
C SER A 123 -20.95 -12.65 7.44
N MET A 124 -20.24 -12.32 6.37
CA MET A 124 -20.77 -12.43 5.01
C MET A 124 -21.05 -13.87 4.56
N ILE A 125 -20.27 -14.85 5.05
CA ILE A 125 -20.53 -16.28 4.79
C ILE A 125 -21.75 -16.74 5.60
N LEU A 126 -21.84 -16.38 6.88
CA LEU A 126 -22.96 -16.76 7.74
C LEU A 126 -24.30 -16.21 7.25
N GLU A 127 -24.30 -14.99 6.74
CA GLU A 127 -25.50 -14.34 6.17
C GLU A 127 -25.84 -14.82 4.75
N ARG A 128 -24.94 -15.58 4.11
CA ARG A 128 -25.15 -15.98 2.72
C ARG A 128 -26.24 -17.04 2.62
N THR A 129 -27.13 -16.81 1.65
CA THR A 129 -28.08 -17.83 1.16
C THR A 129 -27.41 -18.73 0.11
N ASP A 130 -28.16 -19.71 -0.41
CA ASP A 130 -27.70 -20.53 -1.53
C ASP A 130 -27.14 -19.68 -2.68
N TRP A 131 -26.08 -20.17 -3.31
CA TRP A 131 -25.42 -19.46 -4.40
C TRP A 131 -26.07 -19.84 -5.74
N CYS A 132 -26.79 -18.90 -6.37
CA CYS A 132 -27.24 -19.07 -7.74
C CYS A 132 -26.04 -19.05 -8.69
N ILE A 133 -25.72 -20.23 -9.24
CA ILE A 133 -24.54 -20.41 -10.11
C ILE A 133 -24.87 -20.31 -11.60
N SER A 134 -26.14 -20.26 -11.99
CA SER A 134 -26.58 -20.15 -13.39
C SER A 134 -26.78 -18.70 -13.82
N ARG A 135 -26.44 -18.41 -15.07
CA ARG A 135 -26.62 -17.09 -15.72
C ARG A 135 -27.15 -17.27 -17.13
N GLN A 136 -28.12 -16.46 -17.52
CA GLN A 136 -28.66 -16.37 -18.87
C GLN A 136 -27.78 -15.44 -19.71
N ARG A 137 -26.61 -15.95 -20.11
CA ARG A 137 -25.62 -15.23 -20.90
C ARG A 137 -25.19 -16.07 -22.12
N ARG A 138 -24.79 -15.39 -23.19
CA ARG A 138 -24.20 -16.07 -24.37
C ARG A 138 -22.68 -16.24 -24.22
N TRP A 139 -22.05 -15.36 -23.48
CA TRP A 139 -20.63 -15.49 -23.12
C TRP A 139 -20.53 -15.97 -21.68
N GLY A 140 -19.86 -17.07 -21.50
CA GLY A 140 -19.58 -17.72 -20.22
C GLY A 140 -19.31 -19.20 -20.43
N LEU A 141 -18.83 -19.87 -19.39
CA LEU A 141 -18.62 -21.30 -19.39
C LEU A 141 -20.00 -22.00 -19.28
N PRO A 142 -20.38 -22.88 -20.23
CA PRO A 142 -21.66 -23.56 -20.16
C PRO A 142 -21.76 -24.50 -18.94
N ILE A 143 -22.95 -24.62 -18.38
CA ILE A 143 -23.23 -25.60 -17.32
C ILE A 143 -23.38 -26.97 -17.97
N PRO A 144 -22.55 -27.99 -17.67
CA PRO A 144 -22.56 -29.28 -18.35
C PRO A 144 -23.67 -30.21 -17.84
N VAL A 145 -24.92 -29.75 -17.94
CA VAL A 145 -26.12 -30.50 -17.54
C VAL A 145 -26.94 -30.79 -18.78
N PHE A 146 -27.50 -31.98 -18.79
CA PHE A 146 -28.42 -32.44 -19.83
C PHE A 146 -29.83 -32.66 -19.23
N TYR A 147 -30.86 -32.58 -20.07
CA TYR A 147 -32.22 -32.92 -19.70
C TYR A 147 -32.65 -34.11 -20.53
N CYS A 148 -33.20 -35.14 -19.89
CA CYS A 148 -33.76 -36.29 -20.59
C CYS A 148 -35.07 -35.91 -21.24
N ASP A 149 -35.20 -36.13 -22.56
CA ASP A 149 -36.42 -35.78 -23.31
C ASP A 149 -37.64 -36.65 -22.92
N ASP A 150 -37.39 -37.89 -22.43
CA ASP A 150 -38.45 -38.81 -22.05
C ASP A 150 -39.07 -38.52 -20.66
N CYS A 151 -38.27 -38.08 -19.68
CA CYS A 151 -38.73 -37.84 -18.31
C CYS A 151 -38.54 -36.43 -17.81
N SER A 152 -37.96 -35.53 -18.61
CA SER A 152 -37.69 -34.13 -18.33
C SER A 152 -36.83 -33.88 -17.08
N LYS A 153 -36.14 -34.88 -16.56
CA LYS A 153 -35.27 -34.76 -15.40
C LYS A 153 -33.87 -34.33 -15.81
N PRO A 154 -33.19 -33.45 -14.99
CA PRO A 154 -31.81 -33.10 -15.24
C PRO A 154 -30.90 -34.31 -15.01
N VAL A 155 -29.86 -34.40 -15.83
CA VAL A 155 -28.83 -35.43 -15.80
C VAL A 155 -27.46 -34.75 -15.68
N CYS A 156 -26.80 -34.99 -14.54
CA CYS A 156 -25.48 -34.48 -14.21
C CYS A 156 -24.80 -35.60 -13.40
N THR A 157 -24.06 -36.46 -14.08
CA THR A 157 -23.33 -37.58 -13.47
C THR A 157 -21.82 -37.38 -13.69
N ASP A 158 -21.00 -38.04 -12.86
CA ASP A 158 -19.54 -38.01 -13.02
C ASP A 158 -19.13 -38.41 -14.45
N GLU A 159 -19.76 -39.44 -14.99
CA GLU A 159 -19.51 -39.94 -16.35
C GLU A 159 -19.84 -38.89 -17.42
N SER A 160 -20.98 -38.19 -17.30
CA SER A 160 -21.36 -37.13 -18.24
C SER A 160 -20.45 -35.92 -18.17
N ILE A 161 -20.06 -35.53 -16.94
CA ILE A 161 -19.12 -34.39 -16.72
C ILE A 161 -17.73 -34.73 -17.25
N GLU A 162 -17.20 -35.93 -16.98
CA GLU A 162 -15.88 -36.33 -17.49
C GLU A 162 -15.82 -36.38 -19.02
N SER A 163 -16.91 -36.82 -19.65
CA SER A 163 -16.99 -36.82 -21.12
C SER A 163 -16.89 -35.41 -21.67
N VAL A 164 -17.67 -34.48 -21.13
CA VAL A 164 -17.62 -33.06 -21.54
C VAL A 164 -16.27 -32.45 -21.24
N ALA A 165 -15.68 -32.71 -20.06
CA ALA A 165 -14.37 -32.20 -19.67
C ALA A 165 -13.26 -32.61 -20.65
N LYS A 166 -13.23 -33.88 -21.10
CA LYS A 166 -12.26 -34.38 -22.09
C LYS A 166 -12.41 -33.69 -23.44
N ILE A 167 -13.65 -33.41 -23.86
CA ILE A 167 -13.90 -32.65 -25.09
C ILE A 167 -13.41 -31.21 -24.94
N TYR A 168 -13.68 -30.56 -23.79
CA TYR A 168 -13.22 -29.20 -23.52
C TYR A 168 -11.70 -29.08 -23.46
N GLU A 169 -10.99 -30.09 -22.98
CA GLU A 169 -9.51 -30.12 -22.99
C GLU A 169 -8.92 -30.06 -24.40
N THR A 170 -9.61 -30.61 -25.40
CA THR A 170 -9.11 -30.72 -26.78
C THR A 170 -9.68 -29.66 -27.69
N GLU A 171 -10.93 -29.24 -27.50
CA GLU A 171 -11.67 -28.38 -28.43
C GLU A 171 -12.09 -27.05 -27.79
N GLY A 172 -11.98 -26.93 -26.46
CA GLY A 172 -12.49 -25.79 -25.72
C GLY A 172 -14.00 -25.87 -25.46
N SER A 173 -14.51 -24.92 -24.65
CA SER A 173 -15.91 -24.90 -24.21
C SER A 173 -16.90 -24.56 -25.34
N ASN A 174 -16.45 -24.06 -26.49
CA ASN A 174 -17.30 -23.83 -27.66
C ASN A 174 -17.94 -25.12 -28.19
N ALA A 175 -17.31 -26.27 -27.96
CA ALA A 175 -17.85 -27.57 -28.31
C ALA A 175 -19.27 -27.82 -27.75
N TRP A 176 -19.62 -27.21 -26.60
CA TRP A 176 -20.97 -27.27 -26.06
C TRP A 176 -22.04 -26.71 -27.00
N PHE A 177 -21.71 -25.64 -27.70
CA PHE A 177 -22.63 -24.98 -28.62
C PHE A 177 -22.59 -25.58 -30.04
N GLU A 178 -21.47 -26.18 -30.43
CA GLU A 178 -21.21 -26.69 -31.78
C GLU A 178 -21.64 -28.13 -31.96
N ARG A 179 -21.63 -28.96 -30.89
CA ARG A 179 -21.95 -30.38 -30.93
C ARG A 179 -23.35 -30.65 -30.42
N GLU A 180 -23.98 -31.74 -30.90
CA GLU A 180 -25.25 -32.25 -30.38
C GLU A 180 -25.03 -32.93 -29.00
N ALA A 181 -26.10 -33.04 -28.18
CA ALA A 181 -26.02 -33.67 -26.87
C ALA A 181 -25.47 -35.11 -26.90
N ALA A 182 -25.84 -35.88 -27.91
CA ALA A 182 -25.36 -37.25 -28.10
C ALA A 182 -23.85 -37.36 -28.39
N GLU A 183 -23.23 -36.30 -28.93
CA GLU A 183 -21.79 -36.25 -29.24
C GLU A 183 -20.95 -35.80 -28.02
N LEU A 184 -21.60 -35.22 -27.03
CA LEU A 184 -20.98 -34.77 -25.79
C LEU A 184 -21.04 -35.85 -24.70
N LEU A 185 -21.99 -36.76 -24.79
CA LEU A 185 -22.18 -37.87 -23.87
C LEU A 185 -21.41 -39.12 -24.29
N PRO A 186 -21.04 -40.01 -23.36
CA PRO A 186 -20.41 -41.30 -23.71
C PRO A 186 -21.28 -42.15 -24.64
N GLU A 187 -20.64 -42.94 -25.48
CA GLU A 187 -21.35 -43.86 -26.38
C GLU A 187 -22.28 -44.83 -25.59
N GLY A 188 -23.55 -44.87 -25.99
CA GLY A 188 -24.54 -45.74 -25.33
C GLY A 188 -25.06 -45.19 -23.99
N PHE A 189 -24.77 -43.95 -23.63
CA PHE A 189 -25.26 -43.31 -22.39
C PHE A 189 -26.80 -43.35 -22.32
N THR A 190 -27.32 -43.64 -21.12
CA THR A 190 -28.76 -43.69 -20.87
C THR A 190 -29.13 -42.89 -19.62
N CYS A 191 -30.33 -42.35 -19.63
CA CYS A 191 -30.82 -41.57 -18.48
C CYS A 191 -30.85 -42.45 -17.21
N PRO A 192 -30.20 -42.04 -16.11
CA PRO A 192 -30.20 -42.81 -14.86
C PRO A 192 -31.58 -42.87 -14.18
N HIS A 193 -32.54 -42.04 -14.62
CA HIS A 193 -33.89 -42.01 -14.02
C HIS A 193 -34.91 -42.89 -14.76
N CYS A 194 -34.79 -43.00 -16.09
CA CYS A 194 -35.81 -43.71 -16.87
C CYS A 194 -35.26 -44.63 -17.98
N GLY A 195 -33.94 -44.60 -18.22
CA GLY A 195 -33.31 -45.37 -19.28
C GLY A 195 -33.43 -44.75 -20.69
N GLY A 196 -34.00 -43.56 -20.82
CA GLY A 196 -34.13 -42.82 -22.08
C GLY A 196 -32.76 -42.48 -22.71
N LYS A 197 -32.73 -42.25 -24.04
CA LYS A 197 -31.49 -42.05 -24.81
C LYS A 197 -31.41 -40.70 -25.50
N HIS A 198 -32.44 -39.90 -25.39
CA HIS A 198 -32.51 -38.57 -26.03
C HIS A 198 -32.38 -37.49 -24.98
N PHE A 199 -31.52 -36.49 -25.29
CA PHE A 199 -31.17 -35.44 -24.34
C PHE A 199 -31.12 -34.10 -25.02
N THR A 200 -31.58 -33.07 -24.31
CA THR A 200 -31.33 -31.66 -24.61
C THR A 200 -30.28 -31.11 -23.66
N LYS A 201 -29.56 -30.06 -24.09
CA LYS A 201 -28.48 -29.41 -23.32
C LYS A 201 -29.02 -28.24 -22.50
N GLU A 202 -28.43 -27.98 -21.34
CA GLU A 202 -28.61 -26.73 -20.62
C GLU A 202 -28.11 -25.58 -21.48
N THR A 203 -28.80 -24.43 -21.41
CA THR A 203 -28.46 -23.21 -22.18
C THR A 203 -27.84 -22.11 -21.31
N ASP A 204 -27.95 -22.26 -19.98
CA ASP A 204 -27.35 -21.31 -19.05
C ASP A 204 -25.84 -21.51 -18.93
N THR A 205 -25.16 -20.42 -18.56
CA THR A 205 -23.71 -20.38 -18.30
C THR A 205 -23.46 -20.33 -16.78
N LEU A 206 -22.27 -20.73 -16.36
CA LEU A 206 -21.82 -20.55 -14.98
C LEU A 206 -21.69 -19.07 -14.61
N ASP A 207 -21.89 -18.77 -13.35
CA ASP A 207 -21.58 -17.48 -12.77
C ASP A 207 -20.07 -17.21 -12.91
N GLY A 208 -19.69 -16.06 -13.48
CA GLY A 208 -18.29 -15.67 -13.63
C GLY A 208 -17.51 -15.61 -12.29
N TRP A 209 -18.23 -15.49 -11.16
CA TRP A 209 -17.62 -15.63 -9.84
C TRP A 209 -17.27 -17.07 -9.49
N PHE A 210 -17.96 -18.06 -10.06
CA PHE A 210 -17.56 -19.45 -9.95
C PHE A 210 -16.29 -19.71 -10.77
N ASP A 211 -16.24 -19.21 -11.99
CA ASP A 211 -15.08 -19.35 -12.88
C ASP A 211 -13.85 -18.71 -12.22
N SER A 212 -13.95 -17.44 -11.79
CA SER A 212 -12.85 -16.73 -11.13
C SER A 212 -12.49 -17.34 -9.77
N GLY A 213 -13.48 -17.84 -9.04
CA GLY A 213 -13.28 -18.55 -7.77
C GLY A 213 -12.50 -19.84 -7.90
N SER A 214 -12.48 -20.46 -9.09
CA SER A 214 -11.75 -21.70 -9.38
C SER A 214 -10.27 -21.48 -9.78
N THR A 215 -9.83 -20.24 -9.97
CA THR A 215 -8.47 -19.92 -10.48
C THR A 215 -7.34 -20.46 -9.61
N HIS A 216 -7.53 -20.52 -8.28
CA HIS A 216 -6.54 -21.09 -7.37
C HIS A 216 -6.26 -22.59 -7.63
N TYR A 217 -7.26 -23.32 -8.15
CA TYR A 217 -7.09 -24.72 -8.56
C TYR A 217 -6.64 -24.81 -10.02
N ALA A 218 -7.41 -24.21 -10.93
CA ALA A 218 -7.20 -24.37 -12.36
C ALA A 218 -5.86 -23.78 -12.86
N ALA A 219 -5.53 -22.54 -12.44
CA ALA A 219 -4.35 -21.87 -12.92
C ALA A 219 -3.13 -22.03 -12.00
N MET A 220 -3.34 -22.04 -10.67
CA MET A 220 -2.20 -22.09 -9.76
C MET A 220 -1.74 -23.51 -9.46
N GLU A 221 -2.64 -24.38 -9.02
CA GLU A 221 -2.26 -25.75 -8.66
C GLU A 221 -2.02 -26.60 -9.90
N ARG A 222 -2.98 -26.64 -10.84
CA ARG A 222 -2.91 -27.49 -12.02
C ARG A 222 -1.80 -27.07 -12.99
N ASP A 223 -1.70 -25.79 -13.30
CA ASP A 223 -0.77 -25.29 -14.32
C ASP A 223 0.62 -24.95 -13.75
N GLN A 224 0.70 -24.48 -12.51
CA GLN A 224 1.92 -23.99 -11.89
C GLN A 224 2.41 -24.84 -10.71
N GLY A 225 1.59 -25.79 -10.23
CA GLY A 225 1.99 -26.79 -9.23
C GLY A 225 2.09 -26.27 -7.80
N PHE A 226 1.46 -25.14 -7.45
CA PHE A 226 1.45 -24.65 -6.07
C PHE A 226 0.05 -24.28 -5.57
N TRP A 227 -0.22 -24.59 -4.32
CA TRP A 227 -1.45 -24.29 -3.59
C TRP A 227 -1.17 -24.36 -2.08
N PRO A 228 -1.73 -23.49 -1.23
CA PRO A 228 -2.54 -22.30 -1.55
C PRO A 228 -1.71 -21.12 -2.05
N ALA A 229 -2.35 -20.06 -2.54
CA ALA A 229 -1.70 -18.80 -2.86
C ALA A 229 -1.03 -18.20 -1.61
N THR A 230 0.11 -17.56 -1.78
CA THR A 230 0.75 -16.84 -0.67
C THR A 230 -0.11 -15.67 -0.23
N MET A 231 -0.63 -14.87 -1.19
CA MET A 231 -1.40 -13.67 -0.90
C MET A 231 -2.49 -13.45 -1.96
N TYR A 232 -3.68 -13.05 -1.50
CA TYR A 232 -4.71 -12.40 -2.31
C TYR A 232 -4.76 -10.92 -1.94
N ILE A 233 -4.80 -10.04 -2.94
CA ILE A 233 -4.85 -8.58 -2.74
C ILE A 233 -5.87 -7.93 -3.67
N GLU A 234 -6.88 -7.28 -3.12
CA GLU A 234 -7.95 -6.58 -3.83
C GLU A 234 -8.66 -5.54 -2.94
N GLY A 235 -9.62 -4.84 -3.53
CA GLY A 235 -10.49 -3.89 -2.83
C GLY A 235 -11.48 -4.54 -1.86
N LEU A 236 -12.05 -3.70 -1.00
CA LEU A 236 -13.01 -4.10 0.05
C LEU A 236 -14.29 -4.77 -0.46
N ASP A 237 -14.69 -4.52 -1.70
CA ASP A 237 -15.87 -5.13 -2.33
C ASP A 237 -15.69 -6.63 -2.59
N GLN A 238 -14.44 -7.12 -2.69
CA GLN A 238 -14.15 -8.51 -2.98
C GLN A 238 -14.43 -9.48 -1.84
N TYR A 239 -14.78 -9.00 -0.65
CA TYR A 239 -15.37 -9.84 0.38
C TYR A 239 -16.70 -10.49 -0.05
N ARG A 240 -17.44 -9.86 -0.99
CA ARG A 240 -18.61 -10.44 -1.68
C ARG A 240 -18.34 -10.85 -3.12
N GLY A 241 -17.10 -10.82 -3.56
CA GLY A 241 -16.69 -11.20 -4.90
C GLY A 241 -15.67 -12.33 -4.86
N TRP A 242 -14.50 -12.06 -5.43
CA TRP A 242 -13.46 -13.07 -5.67
C TRP A 242 -12.92 -13.74 -4.41
N PHE A 243 -12.73 -13.02 -3.31
CA PHE A 243 -12.27 -13.63 -2.06
C PHE A 243 -13.25 -14.69 -1.56
N GLN A 244 -14.54 -14.34 -1.55
CA GLN A 244 -15.58 -15.25 -1.07
C GLN A 244 -15.79 -16.43 -2.03
N SER A 245 -15.87 -16.18 -3.35
CA SER A 245 -16.06 -17.25 -4.32
C SER A 245 -14.89 -18.24 -4.33
N SER A 246 -13.64 -17.74 -4.22
CA SER A 246 -12.46 -18.60 -4.10
C SER A 246 -12.51 -19.48 -2.85
N LEU A 247 -12.87 -18.90 -1.71
CA LEU A 247 -13.01 -19.65 -0.46
C LEU A 247 -14.11 -20.71 -0.54
N LEU A 248 -15.28 -20.32 -1.07
CA LEU A 248 -16.42 -21.25 -1.19
C LEU A 248 -16.12 -22.40 -2.16
N VAL A 249 -15.42 -22.15 -3.27
CA VAL A 249 -14.99 -23.21 -4.21
C VAL A 249 -13.96 -24.13 -3.55
N ALA A 250 -12.97 -23.57 -2.85
CA ALA A 250 -11.95 -24.39 -2.17
C ALA A 250 -12.56 -25.30 -1.10
N VAL A 251 -13.45 -24.77 -0.28
CA VAL A 251 -14.08 -25.53 0.81
C VAL A 251 -15.17 -26.45 0.28
N GLY A 252 -16.14 -25.91 -0.46
CA GLY A 252 -17.34 -26.64 -0.86
C GLY A 252 -17.12 -27.64 -2.00
N ALA A 253 -16.29 -27.31 -2.99
CA ALA A 253 -16.04 -28.20 -4.13
C ALA A 253 -14.81 -29.08 -3.94
N LEU A 254 -13.74 -28.60 -3.30
CA LEU A 254 -12.50 -29.36 -3.15
C LEU A 254 -12.33 -29.98 -1.76
N GLY A 255 -13.16 -29.62 -0.79
CA GLY A 255 -13.06 -30.12 0.60
C GLY A 255 -11.74 -29.71 1.29
N ARG A 256 -11.21 -28.52 0.95
CA ARG A 256 -9.92 -27.99 1.45
C ARG A 256 -10.13 -26.76 2.33
N GLY A 257 -9.05 -26.28 2.96
CA GLY A 257 -9.05 -25.00 3.67
C GLY A 257 -9.05 -23.79 2.74
N ALA A 258 -8.70 -22.61 3.27
CA ALA A 258 -8.62 -21.39 2.48
C ALA A 258 -7.60 -21.51 1.34
N PRO A 259 -7.91 -20.99 0.13
CA PRO A 259 -7.01 -21.08 -1.02
C PRO A 259 -5.90 -20.02 -1.02
N PHE A 260 -5.79 -19.24 0.05
CA PHE A 260 -4.77 -18.22 0.26
C PHE A 260 -4.33 -18.19 1.73
N LYS A 261 -3.04 -17.91 1.96
CA LYS A 261 -2.46 -17.77 3.31
C LYS A 261 -2.70 -16.39 3.90
N GLU A 262 -2.68 -15.38 3.05
CA GLU A 262 -2.87 -13.98 3.43
C GLU A 262 -3.92 -13.32 2.54
N CYS A 263 -4.71 -12.44 3.12
CA CYS A 263 -5.69 -11.63 2.41
C CYS A 263 -5.49 -10.16 2.77
N VAL A 264 -5.02 -9.39 1.81
CA VAL A 264 -4.75 -7.95 1.96
C VAL A 264 -5.83 -7.18 1.23
N THR A 265 -6.44 -6.19 1.90
CA THR A 265 -7.50 -5.38 1.32
C THR A 265 -7.18 -3.90 1.35
N HIS A 266 -7.53 -3.21 0.28
CA HIS A 266 -7.34 -1.78 0.14
C HIS A 266 -8.67 -1.03 -0.06
N GLY A 267 -8.66 0.28 0.29
CA GLY A 267 -9.74 1.20 -0.01
C GLY A 267 -9.75 1.63 -1.48
N TRP A 268 -10.58 2.63 -1.79
CA TRP A 268 -10.74 3.17 -3.13
C TRP A 268 -9.82 4.37 -3.36
N THR A 269 -9.43 4.56 -4.62
CA THR A 269 -8.87 5.84 -5.06
C THR A 269 -10.02 6.81 -5.32
N VAL A 270 -9.99 7.95 -4.63
CA VAL A 270 -11.01 8.99 -4.71
C VAL A 270 -10.38 10.32 -5.18
N ASP A 271 -11.21 11.24 -5.69
CA ASP A 271 -10.71 12.57 -6.09
C ASP A 271 -10.27 13.43 -4.89
N GLY A 272 -9.78 14.64 -5.14
CA GLY A 272 -9.31 15.55 -4.09
C GLY A 272 -10.36 15.90 -3.03
N GLU A 273 -11.65 15.87 -3.40
CA GLU A 273 -12.78 16.09 -2.50
C GLU A 273 -13.30 14.82 -1.82
N GLY A 274 -12.72 13.66 -2.11
CA GLY A 274 -13.10 12.37 -1.52
C GLY A 274 -14.29 11.69 -2.20
N ARG A 275 -14.59 12.05 -3.45
CA ARG A 275 -15.66 11.44 -4.25
C ARG A 275 -15.09 10.29 -5.10
N ALA A 276 -15.87 9.25 -5.30
CA ALA A 276 -15.51 8.17 -6.20
C ALA A 276 -15.22 8.69 -7.63
N MET A 277 -14.17 8.18 -8.24
CA MET A 277 -13.79 8.53 -9.60
C MET A 277 -14.67 7.81 -10.62
N HIS A 278 -15.35 8.56 -11.48
CA HIS A 278 -16.18 8.04 -12.56
C HIS A 278 -15.88 8.75 -13.89
N LYS A 279 -15.82 7.98 -14.97
CA LYS A 279 -15.63 8.54 -16.33
C LYS A 279 -16.71 9.58 -16.67
N SER A 280 -17.94 9.36 -16.22
CA SER A 280 -19.07 10.29 -16.45
C SER A 280 -18.96 11.61 -15.69
N LEU A 281 -18.17 11.67 -14.62
CA LEU A 281 -17.93 12.90 -13.84
C LEU A 281 -16.65 13.63 -14.31
N GLY A 282 -15.83 13.01 -15.13
CA GLY A 282 -14.56 13.57 -15.59
C GLY A 282 -13.55 13.87 -14.47
N ASN A 283 -13.72 13.25 -13.29
CA ASN A 283 -12.90 13.45 -12.11
C ASN A 283 -11.80 12.37 -11.94
N GLY A 284 -11.64 11.48 -12.90
CA GLY A 284 -10.55 10.50 -12.92
C GLY A 284 -9.23 11.12 -13.37
N MET A 285 -8.12 10.69 -12.78
CA MET A 285 -6.78 11.04 -13.23
C MET A 285 -6.20 9.89 -14.08
N ASP A 286 -5.72 10.21 -15.28
CA ASP A 286 -5.04 9.22 -16.12
C ASP A 286 -3.60 9.03 -15.60
N PRO A 287 -3.17 7.81 -15.27
CA PRO A 287 -1.78 7.53 -14.91
C PRO A 287 -0.76 8.04 -15.93
N ALA A 288 -1.09 8.04 -17.23
CA ALA A 288 -0.22 8.54 -18.27
C ALA A 288 0.07 10.06 -18.13
N GLU A 289 -0.91 10.84 -17.73
CA GLU A 289 -0.72 12.27 -17.45
C GLU A 289 0.20 12.49 -16.25
N ILE A 290 0.06 11.65 -15.21
CA ILE A 290 0.91 11.69 -14.02
C ILE A 290 2.36 11.33 -14.40
N PHE A 291 2.55 10.26 -15.17
CA PHE A 291 3.89 9.86 -15.63
C PHE A 291 4.58 10.94 -16.44
N ASN A 292 3.86 11.57 -17.36
CA ASN A 292 4.42 12.62 -18.20
C ASN A 292 4.78 13.89 -17.41
N LYS A 293 4.04 14.21 -16.37
CA LYS A 293 4.22 15.43 -15.57
C LYS A 293 5.20 15.27 -14.42
N TYR A 294 5.13 14.14 -13.71
CA TYR A 294 5.84 13.91 -12.45
C TYR A 294 6.82 12.75 -12.49
N GLY A 295 6.71 11.85 -13.48
CA GLY A 295 7.45 10.60 -13.52
C GLY A 295 6.74 9.46 -12.78
N ALA A 296 7.10 8.22 -13.14
CA ALA A 296 6.48 7.03 -12.57
C ALA A 296 6.74 6.88 -11.05
N ASP A 297 7.92 7.27 -10.59
CA ASP A 297 8.29 7.16 -9.17
C ASP A 297 7.44 8.05 -8.27
N LEU A 298 6.91 9.18 -8.75
CA LEU A 298 5.99 10.00 -7.96
C LEU A 298 4.62 9.32 -7.77
N LEU A 299 4.12 8.59 -8.78
CA LEU A 299 2.92 7.78 -8.63
C LEU A 299 3.14 6.61 -7.67
N ARG A 300 4.29 5.94 -7.79
CA ARG A 300 4.70 4.87 -6.86
C ARG A 300 4.85 5.38 -5.43
N LEU A 301 5.44 6.56 -5.25
CA LEU A 301 5.58 7.20 -3.94
C LEU A 301 4.22 7.58 -3.36
N TRP A 302 3.28 8.08 -4.17
CA TRP A 302 1.92 8.37 -3.74
C TRP A 302 1.25 7.10 -3.17
N ALA A 303 1.31 5.98 -3.91
CA ALA A 303 0.76 4.71 -3.45
C ALA A 303 1.49 4.19 -2.18
N GLY A 304 2.83 4.24 -2.17
CA GLY A 304 3.66 3.73 -1.07
C GLY A 304 3.76 4.66 0.15
N SER A 305 3.26 5.90 0.08
CA SER A 305 3.21 6.82 1.22
C SER A 305 1.81 7.06 1.77
N SER A 306 0.80 6.42 1.17
CA SER A 306 -0.58 6.50 1.60
C SER A 306 -0.96 5.28 2.45
N ASP A 307 -1.80 5.49 3.46
CA ASP A 307 -2.45 4.38 4.16
C ASP A 307 -3.54 3.80 3.26
N TYR A 308 -3.23 2.68 2.62
CA TYR A 308 -4.12 2.02 1.66
C TYR A 308 -5.29 1.26 2.30
N HIS A 309 -5.30 1.08 3.62
CA HIS A 309 -6.41 0.43 4.33
C HIS A 309 -7.71 1.24 4.29
N VAL A 310 -7.61 2.52 3.94
CA VAL A 310 -8.72 3.46 3.76
C VAL A 310 -8.74 4.05 2.35
N ASP A 311 -9.77 4.82 2.03
CA ASP A 311 -9.85 5.52 0.74
C ASP A 311 -8.72 6.54 0.59
N VAL A 312 -8.02 6.49 -0.54
CA VAL A 312 -6.85 7.32 -0.82
C VAL A 312 -7.20 8.41 -1.82
N ARG A 313 -6.97 9.66 -1.44
CA ARG A 313 -7.18 10.80 -2.32
C ARG A 313 -6.07 10.92 -3.35
N CYS A 314 -6.47 11.27 -4.58
CA CYS A 314 -5.57 11.50 -5.69
C CYS A 314 -5.89 12.86 -6.34
N SER A 315 -4.92 13.79 -6.31
CA SER A 315 -5.05 15.12 -6.92
C SER A 315 -3.68 15.70 -7.27
N ASP A 316 -3.66 16.70 -8.16
CA ASP A 316 -2.43 17.39 -8.59
C ASP A 316 -1.70 18.08 -7.41
N GLU A 317 -2.44 18.60 -6.44
CA GLU A 317 -1.90 19.21 -5.22
C GLU A 317 -1.13 18.21 -4.38
N ILE A 318 -1.63 16.99 -4.26
CA ILE A 318 -0.96 15.90 -3.53
C ILE A 318 0.38 15.56 -4.22
N PHE A 319 0.41 15.44 -5.54
CA PHE A 319 1.65 15.17 -6.28
C PHE A 319 2.66 16.33 -6.15
N LYS A 320 2.22 17.58 -6.14
CA LYS A 320 3.10 18.73 -5.87
C LYS A 320 3.74 18.67 -4.49
N GLN A 321 2.96 18.30 -3.46
CA GLN A 321 3.49 18.12 -2.10
C GLN A 321 4.46 16.95 -2.01
N LEU A 322 4.11 15.81 -2.58
CA LEU A 322 4.98 14.63 -2.60
C LEU A 322 6.29 14.87 -3.36
N SER A 323 6.28 15.73 -4.39
CA SER A 323 7.49 16.11 -5.09
C SER A 323 8.53 16.75 -4.17
N GLN A 324 8.10 17.48 -3.13
CA GLN A 324 9.02 18.07 -2.14
C GLN A 324 9.69 16.98 -1.28
N ASN A 325 8.94 15.95 -0.88
CA ASN A 325 9.48 14.82 -0.11
C ASN A 325 10.44 13.98 -0.98
N TYR A 326 10.05 13.72 -2.21
CA TYR A 326 10.92 13.05 -3.19
C TYR A 326 12.24 13.79 -3.38
N LEU A 327 12.21 15.13 -3.51
CA LEU A 327 13.41 15.94 -3.68
C LEU A 327 14.34 15.88 -2.46
N LYS A 328 13.82 15.73 -1.25
CA LYS A 328 14.65 15.56 -0.04
C LYS A 328 15.49 14.29 -0.12
N PHE A 329 14.86 13.15 -0.43
CA PHE A 329 15.58 11.90 -0.64
C PHE A 329 16.61 12.02 -1.78
N ARG A 330 16.18 12.51 -2.94
CA ARG A 330 17.06 12.68 -4.11
C ARG A 330 18.26 13.60 -3.83
N ASN A 331 18.05 14.69 -3.11
CA ASN A 331 19.14 15.61 -2.74
C ASN A 331 20.10 14.97 -1.75
N THR A 332 19.61 14.19 -0.79
CA THR A 332 20.45 13.40 0.13
C THR A 332 21.32 12.41 -0.65
N ALA A 333 20.73 11.65 -1.56
CA ALA A 333 21.46 10.70 -2.40
C ALA A 333 22.51 11.42 -3.28
N ARG A 334 22.14 12.54 -3.90
CA ARG A 334 23.06 13.36 -4.71
C ARG A 334 24.24 13.88 -3.89
N TYR A 335 23.99 14.31 -2.64
CA TYR A 335 25.05 14.75 -1.74
C TYR A 335 26.02 13.60 -1.42
N CYS A 336 25.49 12.42 -1.08
CA CYS A 336 26.31 11.23 -0.82
C CYS A 336 27.16 10.85 -2.04
N LEU A 337 26.54 10.72 -3.23
CA LEU A 337 27.23 10.39 -4.48
C LEU A 337 28.37 11.37 -4.78
N GLY A 338 28.13 12.66 -4.65
CA GLY A 338 29.16 13.69 -4.91
C GLY A 338 30.35 13.63 -3.94
N ASN A 339 30.16 13.05 -2.76
CA ASN A 339 31.22 12.91 -1.76
C ASN A 339 31.88 11.51 -1.73
N LEU A 340 31.39 10.59 -2.55
CA LEU A 340 31.96 9.24 -2.72
C LEU A 340 32.86 9.11 -3.96
N ASP A 341 33.15 10.22 -4.66
CA ASP A 341 34.10 10.19 -5.77
C ASP A 341 35.47 9.69 -5.34
N GLY A 342 35.97 8.66 -6.02
CA GLY A 342 37.23 7.99 -5.70
C GLY A 342 37.22 7.16 -4.41
N PHE A 343 36.04 6.88 -3.83
CA PHE A 343 35.89 5.97 -2.69
C PHE A 343 35.89 4.51 -3.15
N ASP A 344 36.66 3.67 -2.46
CA ASP A 344 36.65 2.21 -2.67
C ASP A 344 35.70 1.54 -1.67
N ALA A 345 34.63 0.97 -2.17
CA ALA A 345 33.63 0.27 -1.34
C ALA A 345 34.16 -1.02 -0.72
N ASN A 346 35.32 -1.54 -1.16
CA ASN A 346 35.97 -2.72 -0.58
C ASN A 346 36.97 -2.36 0.53
N ASP A 347 37.26 -1.06 0.73
CA ASP A 347 38.20 -0.57 1.75
C ASP A 347 37.47 0.36 2.74
N LEU A 348 36.56 -0.20 3.53
CA LEU A 348 35.82 0.50 4.57
C LEU A 348 36.71 0.75 5.80
N VAL A 349 36.50 1.88 6.47
CA VAL A 349 37.11 2.13 7.78
C VAL A 349 36.53 1.10 8.77
N LYS A 350 37.42 0.46 9.53
CA LYS A 350 37.04 -0.56 10.51
C LYS A 350 36.27 0.05 11.68
N PRO A 351 35.43 -0.75 12.36
CA PRO A 351 34.64 -0.26 13.50
C PRO A 351 35.45 0.38 14.62
N GLU A 352 36.65 -0.18 14.93
CA GLU A 352 37.55 0.34 15.95
C GLU A 352 38.16 1.71 15.60
N ASP A 353 38.33 2.02 14.32
CA ASP A 353 38.96 3.24 13.82
C ASP A 353 37.90 4.29 13.41
N MET A 354 36.61 3.93 13.34
CA MET A 354 35.54 4.84 12.93
C MET A 354 35.29 5.91 13.98
N LEU A 355 35.12 7.16 13.53
CA LEU A 355 34.84 8.28 14.42
C LEU A 355 33.42 8.21 15.01
N GLU A 356 33.28 8.70 16.24
CA GLU A 356 32.07 8.54 17.04
C GLU A 356 30.82 9.17 16.39
N LEU A 357 30.96 10.34 15.73
CA LEU A 357 29.86 10.96 14.97
C LEU A 357 29.36 10.05 13.83
N ASP A 358 30.26 9.35 13.14
CA ASP A 358 29.91 8.46 12.05
C ASP A 358 29.26 7.18 12.59
N LYS A 359 29.72 6.66 13.74
CA LYS A 359 29.06 5.58 14.48
C LYS A 359 27.66 5.99 14.95
N TRP A 360 27.49 7.24 15.41
CA TRP A 360 26.17 7.77 15.77
C TRP A 360 25.20 7.70 14.57
N ALA A 361 25.64 8.16 13.40
CA ALA A 361 24.81 8.14 12.19
C ALA A 361 24.42 6.69 11.79
N LEU A 362 25.35 5.73 11.89
CA LEU A 362 25.08 4.32 11.62
C LEU A 362 24.20 3.68 12.70
N THR A 363 24.30 4.09 13.96
CA THR A 363 23.38 3.64 15.03
C THR A 363 21.96 4.10 14.77
N ARG A 364 21.79 5.35 14.28
CA ARG A 364 20.48 5.86 13.85
C ARG A 364 19.95 5.11 12.63
N LEU A 365 20.84 4.78 11.67
CA LEU A 365 20.51 3.95 10.51
C LEU A 365 20.05 2.56 10.91
N ASN A 366 20.70 1.92 11.89
CA ASN A 366 20.32 0.59 12.39
C ASN A 366 18.87 0.60 12.93
N LYS A 367 18.50 1.62 13.69
CA LYS A 367 17.13 1.80 14.18
C LYS A 367 16.12 2.02 13.04
N LEU A 368 16.54 2.71 11.97
CA LEU A 368 15.72 2.86 10.76
C LEU A 368 15.51 1.49 10.08
N ILE A 369 16.57 0.70 9.89
CA ILE A 369 16.52 -0.63 9.27
C ILE A 369 15.52 -1.52 10.01
N GLU A 370 15.66 -1.65 11.33
CA GLU A 370 14.77 -2.48 12.15
C GLU A 370 13.30 -2.09 12.02
N LYS A 371 13.00 -0.80 12.11
CA LYS A 371 11.63 -0.29 11.98
C LYS A 371 11.08 -0.46 10.57
N ALA A 372 11.90 -0.27 9.54
CA ALA A 372 11.48 -0.41 8.16
C ALA A 372 11.20 -1.87 7.80
N PHE A 373 12.02 -2.82 8.26
CA PHE A 373 11.74 -4.25 8.09
C PHE A 373 10.43 -4.66 8.76
N ALA A 374 10.22 -4.25 10.01
CA ALA A 374 8.96 -4.51 10.72
C ALA A 374 7.75 -3.94 9.97
N ALA A 375 7.88 -2.73 9.41
CA ALA A 375 6.81 -2.11 8.64
C ALA A 375 6.57 -2.82 7.29
N TYR A 376 7.61 -3.29 6.61
CA TYR A 376 7.47 -4.10 5.38
C TYR A 376 6.81 -5.45 5.66
N ASP A 377 7.16 -6.13 6.75
CA ASP A 377 6.56 -7.40 7.15
C ASP A 377 5.06 -7.28 7.48
N GLU A 378 4.64 -6.10 7.96
CA GLU A 378 3.23 -5.77 8.21
C GLU A 378 2.53 -5.08 7.02
N TYR A 379 3.21 -4.92 5.88
CA TYR A 379 2.71 -4.22 4.68
C TYR A 379 2.38 -2.74 4.90
N GLU A 380 3.01 -2.10 5.89
CA GLU A 380 2.85 -0.69 6.24
C GLU A 380 3.81 0.20 5.43
N PHE A 381 3.64 0.23 4.10
CA PHE A 381 4.56 0.93 3.18
C PHE A 381 4.66 2.43 3.44
N HIS A 382 3.56 3.04 3.89
CA HIS A 382 3.55 4.46 4.25
C HIS A 382 4.45 4.76 5.45
N VAL A 383 4.54 3.84 6.42
CA VAL A 383 5.46 3.96 7.56
C VAL A 383 6.91 3.96 7.07
N VAL A 384 7.28 3.06 6.15
CA VAL A 384 8.63 3.03 5.54
C VAL A 384 8.95 4.35 4.86
N SER A 385 8.02 4.87 4.05
CA SER A 385 8.20 6.14 3.34
C SER A 385 8.42 7.31 4.30
N HIS A 386 7.68 7.39 5.40
CA HIS A 386 7.84 8.41 6.43
C HIS A 386 9.17 8.27 7.18
N LEU A 387 9.52 7.06 7.60
CA LEU A 387 10.78 6.80 8.30
C LEU A 387 12.01 7.23 7.47
N ILE A 388 12.03 6.90 6.17
CA ILE A 388 13.13 7.29 5.27
C ILE A 388 13.16 8.81 5.08
N ASN A 389 11.99 9.45 4.88
CA ASN A 389 11.93 10.90 4.75
C ASN A 389 12.44 11.60 6.01
N ASP A 390 12.01 11.17 7.18
CA ASP A 390 12.41 11.76 8.45
C ASP A 390 13.91 11.56 8.72
N PHE A 391 14.44 10.38 8.43
CA PHE A 391 15.87 10.14 8.53
C PHE A 391 16.68 11.05 7.62
N CYS A 392 16.26 11.24 6.35
CA CYS A 392 16.92 12.13 5.41
C CYS A 392 16.89 13.60 5.87
N VAL A 393 15.78 14.03 6.50
CA VAL A 393 15.60 15.43 6.91
C VAL A 393 16.21 15.70 8.27
N VAL A 394 15.81 14.93 9.28
CA VAL A 394 16.14 15.22 10.68
C VAL A 394 17.56 14.78 11.01
N GLU A 395 17.86 13.50 10.76
CA GLU A 395 19.14 12.93 11.16
C GLU A 395 20.28 13.34 10.19
N LEU A 396 20.01 13.29 8.90
CA LEU A 396 21.03 13.57 7.88
C LEU A 396 21.13 15.07 7.59
N SER A 397 20.14 15.68 6.93
CA SER A 397 20.25 17.05 6.43
C SER A 397 20.47 18.08 7.52
N ASN A 398 19.71 18.00 8.63
CA ASN A 398 19.73 19.01 9.69
C ASN A 398 20.86 18.80 10.70
N PHE A 399 21.49 17.65 10.69
CA PHE A 399 22.53 17.34 11.67
C PHE A 399 23.79 16.75 11.02
N TYR A 400 23.81 15.48 10.67
CA TYR A 400 24.99 14.75 10.27
C TYR A 400 25.71 15.34 9.06
N LEU A 401 24.99 15.51 7.94
CA LEU A 401 25.56 16.00 6.69
C LEU A 401 26.06 17.44 6.79
N ASP A 402 25.50 18.25 7.69
CA ASP A 402 25.94 19.62 7.90
C ASP A 402 27.29 19.66 8.62
N ILE A 403 27.46 18.83 9.65
CA ILE A 403 28.69 18.77 10.44
C ILE A 403 29.87 18.23 9.63
N ILE A 404 29.68 17.13 8.90
CA ILE A 404 30.77 16.46 8.18
C ILE A 404 31.27 17.19 6.95
N LYS A 405 30.65 18.31 6.54
CA LYS A 405 31.11 19.12 5.39
C LYS A 405 32.55 19.51 5.48
N ASP A 406 32.99 19.96 6.64
CA ASP A 406 34.36 20.38 6.86
C ASP A 406 35.34 19.22 6.66
N ARG A 407 35.04 18.04 7.20
CA ARG A 407 35.85 16.83 7.01
C ARG A 407 35.95 16.43 5.53
N LEU A 408 34.82 16.43 4.82
CA LEU A 408 34.76 16.00 3.41
C LEU A 408 35.52 16.97 2.47
N TYR A 409 35.46 18.29 2.73
CA TYR A 409 36.02 19.31 1.83
C TYR A 409 37.38 19.83 2.25
N CYS A 410 37.69 19.79 3.55
CA CYS A 410 38.88 20.42 4.08
C CYS A 410 39.95 19.48 4.65
N SER A 411 39.60 18.21 4.93
CA SER A 411 40.60 17.21 5.35
C SER A 411 41.39 16.63 4.18
N GLY A 412 42.52 15.98 4.46
CA GLY A 412 43.33 15.29 3.46
C GLY A 412 42.56 14.13 2.79
N LYS A 413 42.90 13.85 1.52
CA LYS A 413 42.19 12.83 0.72
C LYS A 413 42.13 11.47 1.42
N ASN A 414 43.19 11.06 2.09
CA ASN A 414 43.32 9.76 2.76
C ASN A 414 43.29 9.87 4.29
N SER A 415 42.89 11.05 4.84
CA SER A 415 42.78 11.19 6.29
C SER A 415 41.66 10.31 6.87
N LEU A 416 41.83 9.89 8.12
CA LEU A 416 40.88 9.06 8.82
C LEU A 416 39.52 9.78 8.92
N GLU A 417 39.48 11.06 9.18
CA GLU A 417 38.26 11.85 9.33
C GLU A 417 37.41 11.83 8.06
N ARG A 418 38.07 12.02 6.89
CA ARG A 418 37.38 11.98 5.60
C ARG A 418 36.93 10.56 5.25
N ARG A 419 37.80 9.55 5.44
CA ARG A 419 37.51 8.16 5.12
C ARG A 419 36.43 7.58 6.01
N SER A 420 36.38 7.95 7.29
CA SER A 420 35.33 7.57 8.23
C SER A 420 33.97 8.12 7.78
N ALA A 421 33.89 9.41 7.46
CA ALA A 421 32.67 10.01 6.94
C ALA A 421 32.23 9.39 5.59
N GLN A 422 33.15 9.11 4.67
CA GLN A 422 32.84 8.45 3.39
C GLN A 422 32.32 7.03 3.59
N THR A 423 32.90 6.27 4.52
CA THR A 423 32.40 4.92 4.87
C THR A 423 30.96 4.99 5.38
N ALA A 424 30.65 5.90 6.30
CA ALA A 424 29.29 6.09 6.79
C ALA A 424 28.33 6.54 5.67
N LEU A 425 28.72 7.50 4.81
CA LEU A 425 27.91 7.93 3.67
C LEU A 425 27.62 6.79 2.69
N PHE A 426 28.61 5.93 2.43
CA PHE A 426 28.43 4.76 1.56
C PHE A 426 27.43 3.78 2.15
N LEU A 427 27.57 3.41 3.43
CA LEU A 427 26.67 2.48 4.10
C LEU A 427 25.24 3.02 4.20
N ILE A 428 25.10 4.32 4.45
CA ILE A 428 23.80 5.00 4.47
C ILE A 428 23.17 5.01 3.08
N LEU A 429 23.90 5.40 2.04
CA LEU A 429 23.38 5.47 0.67
C LEU A 429 23.00 4.09 0.15
N ASP A 430 23.84 3.08 0.33
CA ASP A 430 23.59 1.68 -0.04
C ASP A 430 22.30 1.17 0.62
N THR A 431 22.16 1.42 1.93
CA THR A 431 20.98 0.99 2.68
C THR A 431 19.71 1.69 2.22
N LEU A 432 19.72 3.03 2.12
CA LEU A 432 18.55 3.79 1.71
C LEU A 432 18.11 3.44 0.28
N THR A 433 19.07 3.22 -0.63
CA THR A 433 18.82 2.86 -2.02
C THR A 433 18.13 1.50 -2.12
N LYS A 434 18.65 0.47 -1.45
CA LYS A 434 18.05 -0.86 -1.42
C LYS A 434 16.69 -0.88 -0.72
N MET A 435 16.59 -0.17 0.40
CA MET A 435 15.37 -0.15 1.21
C MET A 435 14.22 0.57 0.53
N PHE A 436 14.50 1.62 -0.26
CA PHE A 436 13.46 2.39 -0.93
C PHE A 436 13.17 1.92 -2.37
N ALA A 437 13.97 1.00 -2.92
CA ALA A 437 13.80 0.46 -4.27
C ALA A 437 12.40 -0.16 -4.52
N PRO A 438 11.74 -0.85 -3.58
CA PRO A 438 10.38 -1.34 -3.79
C PRO A 438 9.37 -0.23 -4.08
N ILE A 439 9.61 1.00 -3.64
CA ILE A 439 8.74 2.16 -3.82
C ILE A 439 9.26 3.07 -4.94
N LEU A 440 10.50 3.54 -4.87
CA LEU A 440 11.14 4.42 -5.86
C LEU A 440 12.06 3.62 -6.80
N ALA A 441 11.48 2.69 -7.56
CA ALA A 441 12.23 1.69 -8.32
C ALA A 441 13.22 2.30 -9.32
N PHE A 442 12.82 3.32 -10.07
CA PHE A 442 13.66 3.93 -11.11
C PHE A 442 14.74 4.83 -10.52
N THR A 443 14.37 5.66 -9.54
CA THR A 443 15.33 6.55 -8.86
C THR A 443 16.40 5.76 -8.11
N CYS A 444 16.01 4.71 -7.40
CA CYS A 444 16.95 3.88 -6.66
C CYS A 444 17.89 3.10 -7.58
N ASP A 445 17.40 2.66 -8.74
CA ASP A 445 18.27 2.00 -9.73
C ASP A 445 19.26 2.99 -10.37
N GLU A 446 18.83 4.22 -10.68
CA GLU A 446 19.72 5.28 -11.16
C GLU A 446 20.82 5.64 -10.13
N ILE A 447 20.46 5.71 -8.84
CA ILE A 447 21.41 5.89 -7.75
C ILE A 447 22.38 4.72 -7.67
N TRP A 448 21.85 3.49 -7.73
CA TRP A 448 22.63 2.25 -7.68
C TRP A 448 23.68 2.21 -8.78
N LEU A 449 23.29 2.46 -10.02
CA LEU A 449 24.20 2.47 -11.17
C LEU A 449 25.27 3.57 -11.10
N SER A 450 25.08 4.56 -10.24
CA SER A 450 26.00 5.72 -10.09
C SER A 450 26.90 5.63 -8.87
N MET A 451 26.69 4.70 -7.95
CA MET A 451 27.46 4.59 -6.70
C MET A 451 28.57 3.54 -6.82
N PRO A 452 29.63 3.60 -5.98
CA PRO A 452 30.61 2.54 -5.90
C PRO A 452 29.99 1.24 -5.36
N HIS A 453 30.51 0.08 -5.80
CA HIS A 453 30.02 -1.24 -5.42
C HIS A 453 31.08 -2.07 -4.71
N ARG A 454 30.64 -2.94 -3.79
CA ARG A 454 31.49 -4.01 -3.26
C ARG A 454 31.63 -5.12 -4.31
N GLY A 455 32.69 -5.92 -4.19
CA GLY A 455 32.86 -7.10 -5.05
C GLY A 455 31.75 -8.16 -4.92
N SER A 456 30.98 -8.11 -3.84
CA SER A 456 29.83 -8.99 -3.60
C SER A 456 28.51 -8.48 -4.21
N ASP A 457 28.46 -7.21 -4.61
CA ASP A 457 27.23 -6.58 -5.09
C ASP A 457 26.99 -6.92 -6.57
N ASP A 458 25.72 -7.14 -6.94
CA ASP A 458 25.31 -7.21 -8.34
C ASP A 458 25.07 -5.77 -8.85
N ALA A 459 26.06 -5.25 -9.58
CA ALA A 459 26.03 -3.86 -10.06
C ALA A 459 25.01 -3.60 -11.18
N ARG A 460 24.36 -4.65 -11.72
CA ARG A 460 23.44 -4.50 -12.86
C ARG A 460 22.13 -3.80 -12.51
N ASN A 461 21.60 -4.08 -11.32
CA ASN A 461 20.35 -3.47 -10.86
C ASN A 461 20.23 -3.61 -9.33
N VAL A 462 19.64 -2.59 -8.69
CA VAL A 462 19.48 -2.56 -7.23
C VAL A 462 18.66 -3.74 -6.69
N VAL A 463 17.62 -4.17 -7.40
CA VAL A 463 16.71 -5.24 -6.95
C VAL A 463 17.32 -6.65 -7.00
N LEU A 464 18.50 -6.80 -7.58
CA LEU A 464 19.27 -8.05 -7.53
C LEU A 464 20.06 -8.22 -6.23
N ASN A 465 19.97 -7.24 -5.33
CA ASN A 465 20.70 -7.22 -4.08
C ASN A 465 19.74 -7.25 -2.90
N GLU A 466 20.12 -7.93 -1.83
CA GLU A 466 19.34 -7.94 -0.59
C GLU A 466 19.45 -6.63 0.16
N MET A 467 18.40 -6.27 0.90
CA MET A 467 18.42 -5.14 1.83
C MET A 467 19.40 -5.40 2.96
N ASN A 468 20.08 -4.35 3.39
CA ASN A 468 21.08 -4.47 4.45
C ASN A 468 20.43 -4.79 5.81
N LYS A 469 21.11 -5.62 6.58
CA LYS A 469 20.84 -5.81 8.00
C LYS A 469 21.51 -4.70 8.82
N PRO A 470 21.10 -4.48 10.08
CA PRO A 470 21.79 -3.55 10.96
C PRO A 470 23.30 -3.82 11.06
N PHE A 471 24.08 -2.76 11.01
CA PHE A 471 25.54 -2.78 11.16
C PHE A 471 25.90 -2.73 12.66
N ALA A 472 25.69 -3.82 13.38
CA ALA A 472 25.86 -3.89 14.82
C ALA A 472 27.30 -3.59 15.26
N GLU A 473 28.27 -3.92 14.43
CA GLU A 473 29.71 -3.70 14.68
C GLU A 473 30.11 -2.22 14.75
N TYR A 474 29.31 -1.33 14.14
CA TYR A 474 29.51 0.13 14.19
C TYR A 474 28.60 0.82 15.22
N ALA A 475 27.76 0.08 15.93
CA ALA A 475 26.78 0.69 16.82
C ALA A 475 27.44 1.25 18.09
N LEU A 476 26.94 2.42 18.52
CA LEU A 476 27.17 2.96 19.84
C LEU A 476 26.23 2.30 20.85
N ASP A 477 26.67 2.18 22.09
CA ASP A 477 25.81 1.70 23.18
C ASP A 477 24.83 2.79 23.65
N ASP A 478 23.92 2.43 24.56
CA ASP A 478 22.88 3.32 25.05
C ASP A 478 23.47 4.52 25.85
N ALA A 479 24.61 4.34 26.53
CA ALA A 479 25.25 5.42 27.29
C ALA A 479 25.90 6.43 26.35
N GLU A 480 26.57 5.93 25.30
CA GLU A 480 27.15 6.76 24.23
C GLU A 480 26.03 7.49 23.48
N MET A 481 24.92 6.82 23.13
CA MET A 481 23.77 7.47 22.49
C MET A 481 23.15 8.55 23.38
N ALA A 482 23.05 8.35 24.68
CA ALA A 482 22.56 9.37 25.62
C ALA A 482 23.48 10.61 25.70
N LYS A 483 24.78 10.46 25.42
CA LYS A 483 25.73 11.58 25.27
C LYS A 483 25.40 12.40 24.01
N TRP A 484 25.10 11.73 22.89
CA TRP A 484 24.68 12.40 21.65
C TRP A 484 23.32 13.09 21.77
N ASP A 485 22.37 12.52 22.50
CA ASP A 485 21.07 13.17 22.77
C ASP A 485 21.28 14.45 23.61
N ALA A 486 22.20 14.43 24.58
CA ALA A 486 22.60 15.61 25.35
C ALA A 486 23.23 16.69 24.45
N LEU A 487 24.14 16.30 23.53
CA LEU A 487 24.74 17.22 22.56
C LEU A 487 23.67 17.87 21.66
N ILE A 488 22.75 17.08 21.12
CA ILE A 488 21.68 17.58 20.24
C ILE A 488 20.81 18.61 20.97
N SER A 489 20.49 18.33 22.24
CA SER A 489 19.75 19.27 23.10
C SER A 489 20.48 20.60 23.27
N VAL A 490 21.78 20.56 23.60
CA VAL A 490 22.64 21.76 23.74
C VAL A 490 22.77 22.49 22.41
N ARG A 491 22.98 21.75 21.29
CA ARG A 491 23.09 22.34 19.95
C ARG A 491 21.81 23.09 19.56
N ASN A 492 20.64 22.58 19.91
CA ASN A 492 19.38 23.28 19.65
C ASN A 492 19.29 24.61 20.39
N ASP A 493 19.76 24.69 21.64
CA ASP A 493 19.83 25.93 22.39
C ASP A 493 20.83 26.90 21.77
N VAL A 494 22.02 26.41 21.39
CA VAL A 494 23.06 27.23 20.71
C VAL A 494 22.54 27.78 19.40
N ASN A 495 21.89 26.96 18.56
CA ASN A 495 21.32 27.43 17.30
C ASN A 495 20.30 28.54 17.49
N GLY A 496 19.47 28.47 18.54
CA GLY A 496 18.50 29.51 18.89
C GLY A 496 19.18 30.86 19.17
N VAL A 497 20.37 30.86 19.82
CA VAL A 497 21.11 32.09 20.13
C VAL A 497 21.93 32.56 18.93
N LEU A 498 22.47 31.65 18.11
CA LEU A 498 23.11 31.98 16.83
C LEU A 498 22.14 32.70 15.89
N GLU A 499 20.88 32.26 15.79
CA GLU A 499 19.88 32.95 14.97
C GLU A 499 19.55 34.35 15.53
N LYS A 500 19.49 34.55 16.86
CA LYS A 500 19.35 35.89 17.45
C LYS A 500 20.54 36.79 17.11
N ALA A 501 21.76 36.27 17.23
CA ALA A 501 22.97 37.00 16.89
C ALA A 501 23.04 37.38 15.40
N ARG A 502 22.51 36.54 14.50
CA ARG A 502 22.34 36.83 13.07
C ARG A 502 21.28 37.92 12.82
N ALA A 503 20.13 37.83 13.49
CA ALA A 503 19.10 38.86 13.40
C ALA A 503 19.60 40.23 13.86
N ASP A 504 20.41 40.24 14.93
CA ASP A 504 21.05 41.44 15.46
C ASP A 504 22.29 41.91 14.65
N LYS A 505 22.60 41.21 13.54
CA LYS A 505 23.74 41.47 12.64
C LYS A 505 25.10 41.45 13.35
N ARG A 506 25.22 40.69 14.42
CA ARG A 506 26.49 40.48 15.12
C ARG A 506 27.38 39.45 14.43
N ILE A 507 26.77 38.51 13.74
CA ILE A 507 27.42 37.50 12.90
C ILE A 507 26.66 37.37 11.58
N GLY A 508 27.32 36.95 10.50
CA GLY A 508 26.65 36.60 9.24
C GLY A 508 26.41 35.09 9.09
N LYS A 509 27.36 34.27 9.53
CA LYS A 509 27.31 32.80 9.46
C LYS A 509 27.78 32.19 10.80
N PRO A 510 27.35 30.95 11.15
CA PRO A 510 27.78 30.28 12.38
C PRO A 510 29.29 30.17 12.54
N LEU A 511 30.05 29.92 11.45
CA LEU A 511 31.53 29.89 11.46
C LEU A 511 32.20 31.23 11.76
N GLU A 512 31.47 32.32 11.88
CA GLU A 512 31.98 33.62 12.32
C GLU A 512 31.81 33.83 13.83
N ALA A 513 31.23 32.81 14.53
CA ALA A 513 30.91 32.91 15.94
C ALA A 513 31.98 32.28 16.86
N SER A 514 32.18 32.90 18.01
CA SER A 514 32.70 32.33 19.23
C SER A 514 31.54 32.14 20.20
N VAL A 515 31.37 30.92 20.70
CA VAL A 515 30.29 30.52 21.61
C VAL A 515 30.86 30.24 22.99
N THR A 516 30.25 30.79 24.04
CA THR A 516 30.56 30.43 25.42
C THR A 516 29.33 29.79 26.08
N LEU A 517 29.53 28.61 26.63
CA LEU A 517 28.52 27.84 27.34
C LEU A 517 28.76 27.92 28.86
N ARG A 518 27.71 28.28 29.62
CA ARG A 518 27.69 28.25 31.08
C ARG A 518 26.50 27.50 31.54
N ALA A 519 26.68 26.60 32.48
CA ALA A 519 25.56 25.76 32.97
C ALA A 519 25.51 25.73 34.50
N SER A 520 24.27 25.69 34.99
CA SER A 520 23.97 25.55 36.43
C SER A 520 22.89 24.47 36.62
N GLY A 521 22.77 23.98 37.86
CA GLY A 521 21.76 22.98 38.20
C GLY A 521 21.84 21.71 37.33
N GLU A 522 20.72 21.23 36.85
CA GLU A 522 20.63 20.01 36.04
C GLU A 522 21.33 20.16 34.66
N SER A 523 21.35 21.36 34.09
CA SER A 523 22.01 21.61 32.80
C SER A 523 23.53 21.47 32.90
N LYS A 524 24.13 21.57 34.09
CA LYS A 524 25.56 21.30 34.31
C LYS A 524 25.88 19.83 34.00
N ALA A 525 25.05 18.90 34.50
CA ALA A 525 25.24 17.48 34.25
C ALA A 525 25.07 17.12 32.76
N VAL A 526 24.24 17.87 32.01
CA VAL A 526 24.11 17.72 30.55
C VAL A 526 25.39 18.19 29.87
N LEU A 527 25.91 19.36 30.23
CA LEU A 527 27.13 19.93 29.63
C LEU A 527 28.37 19.09 29.99
N ASP A 528 28.47 18.59 31.23
CA ASP A 528 29.56 17.73 31.67
C ASP A 528 29.67 16.43 30.83
N LYS A 529 28.54 15.86 30.41
CA LYS A 529 28.52 14.65 29.55
C LYS A 529 29.17 14.83 28.21
N ILE A 530 29.18 16.05 27.67
CA ILE A 530 29.67 16.36 26.31
C ILE A 530 30.96 17.20 26.34
N SER A 531 31.52 17.46 27.51
CA SER A 531 32.69 18.37 27.69
C SER A 531 33.96 17.84 27.02
N ASP A 532 34.08 16.55 26.79
CA ASP A 532 35.16 15.86 26.08
C ASP A 532 35.02 15.83 24.56
N MET A 533 33.86 16.24 24.03
CA MET A 533 33.60 16.27 22.59
C MET A 533 34.21 17.55 21.94
N ASP A 534 34.53 17.46 20.65
CA ASP A 534 34.89 18.66 19.88
C ASP A 534 33.65 19.52 19.57
N LEU A 535 33.21 20.28 20.59
CA LEU A 535 32.02 21.12 20.49
C LEU A 535 32.13 22.18 19.37
N LYS A 536 33.33 22.64 19.05
CA LYS A 536 33.55 23.59 17.97
C LYS A 536 33.12 23.00 16.62
N GLU A 537 33.53 21.79 16.32
CA GLU A 537 33.15 21.08 15.11
C GLU A 537 31.67 20.76 15.12
N LEU A 538 31.14 20.17 16.21
CA LEU A 538 29.78 19.70 16.32
C LEU A 538 28.72 20.82 16.34
N LEU A 539 29.09 22.02 16.79
CA LEU A 539 28.24 23.22 16.74
C LEU A 539 28.48 24.07 15.47
N ILE A 540 29.47 23.73 14.66
CA ILE A 540 29.84 24.41 13.41
C ILE A 540 30.19 25.89 13.68
N VAL A 541 31.06 26.15 14.68
CA VAL A 541 31.51 27.50 15.07
C VAL A 541 33.04 27.58 15.04
N SER A 542 33.58 28.79 15.02
CA SER A 542 35.05 28.95 15.02
C SER A 542 35.68 28.70 16.39
N GLU A 543 34.94 28.96 17.46
CA GLU A 543 35.39 28.75 18.83
C GLU A 543 34.22 28.36 19.73
N CYS A 544 34.42 27.38 20.62
CA CYS A 544 33.48 27.04 21.67
C CYS A 544 34.19 26.87 22.99
N LEU A 545 33.74 27.57 24.03
CA LEU A 545 34.32 27.58 25.35
C LEU A 545 33.25 27.13 26.39
N ILE A 546 33.65 26.31 27.33
CA ILE A 546 32.86 26.03 28.53
C ILE A 546 33.47 26.88 29.66
N ALA A 547 32.68 27.77 30.25
CA ALA A 547 33.12 28.64 31.32
C ALA A 547 32.43 28.32 32.66
N GLU A 548 33.19 28.32 33.73
CA GLU A 548 32.69 28.07 35.09
C GLU A 548 32.30 29.34 35.84
N ASP A 549 32.71 30.52 35.34
CA ASP A 549 32.43 31.82 35.93
C ASP A 549 31.12 32.42 35.42
N ASP A 550 30.49 33.28 36.21
CA ASP A 550 29.30 34.03 35.85
C ASP A 550 29.61 35.38 35.14
N ALA A 551 30.83 35.55 34.63
CA ALA A 551 31.24 36.81 33.99
C ALA A 551 30.45 37.04 32.71
N ALA A 552 29.62 38.10 32.69
CA ALA A 552 28.90 38.52 31.50
C ALA A 552 29.87 39.02 30.44
N ASP A 553 29.79 38.50 29.22
CA ASP A 553 30.50 39.02 28.06
C ASP A 553 29.70 40.22 27.50
N ALA A 554 30.21 41.42 27.73
CA ALA A 554 29.48 42.68 27.46
C ALA A 554 29.10 42.87 25.98
N ASP A 555 29.86 42.23 25.06
CA ASP A 555 29.66 42.33 23.62
C ASP A 555 28.93 41.14 23.00
N ALA A 556 28.49 40.17 23.81
CA ALA A 556 27.83 38.94 23.34
C ALA A 556 26.31 39.06 23.36
N VAL A 557 25.67 38.41 22.41
CA VAL A 557 24.23 38.06 22.46
C VAL A 557 24.07 36.87 23.38
N THR A 558 23.41 37.07 24.52
CA THR A 558 23.27 36.03 25.55
C THR A 558 21.81 35.66 25.76
N ALA A 559 21.53 34.38 25.87
CA ALA A 559 20.20 33.88 26.25
C ALA A 559 20.30 32.56 27.02
N ALA A 560 19.28 32.30 27.82
CA ALA A 560 19.07 30.98 28.43
C ALA A 560 18.57 29.98 27.39
N GLY A 561 18.96 28.70 27.55
CA GLY A 561 18.49 27.61 26.72
C GLY A 561 16.99 27.37 26.88
N SER A 562 16.34 26.97 25.82
CA SER A 562 14.92 26.58 25.82
C SER A 562 14.74 25.10 26.19
N TYR A 563 15.68 24.28 25.77
CA TYR A 563 15.73 22.84 26.05
C TYR A 563 16.44 22.55 27.39
N ASN A 564 17.44 23.37 27.73
CA ASN A 564 18.21 23.28 28.96
C ASN A 564 18.14 24.63 29.71
N PRO A 565 17.11 24.88 30.53
CA PRO A 565 16.87 26.20 31.12
C PRO A 565 18.00 26.73 32.04
N GLY A 566 18.81 25.82 32.61
CA GLY A 566 20.01 26.18 33.38
C GLY A 566 21.25 26.42 32.52
N LEU A 567 21.16 26.29 31.19
CA LEU A 567 22.23 26.57 30.25
C LEU A 567 22.13 28.04 29.78
N THR A 568 23.21 28.78 29.90
CA THR A 568 23.36 30.12 29.32
C THR A 568 24.30 30.04 28.14
N VAL A 569 23.86 30.50 26.98
CA VAL A 569 24.62 30.54 25.73
C VAL A 569 24.95 32.01 25.40
N SER A 570 26.21 32.32 25.23
CA SER A 570 26.70 33.66 24.82
C SER A 570 27.40 33.55 23.47
N VAL A 571 27.00 34.37 22.51
CA VAL A 571 27.53 34.38 21.12
C VAL A 571 28.10 35.74 20.80
N LYS A 572 29.37 35.78 20.35
CA LYS A 572 30.04 36.95 19.81
C LYS A 572 30.79 36.62 18.52
N GLU A 573 31.30 37.64 17.84
CA GLU A 573 32.16 37.43 16.67
C GLU A 573 33.48 36.77 17.10
N ALA A 574 33.91 35.75 16.34
CA ALA A 574 35.14 35.04 16.59
C ALA A 574 36.36 35.90 16.20
N GLU A 575 37.40 35.83 17.01
CA GLU A 575 38.67 36.56 16.76
C GLU A 575 39.52 35.83 15.71
N GLY A 576 40.39 36.60 15.03
CA GLY A 576 41.37 36.09 14.09
C GLY A 576 40.97 36.25 12.62
N THR A 577 41.80 35.71 11.73
CA THR A 577 41.63 35.84 10.28
C THR A 577 40.79 34.69 9.75
N LYS A 578 39.81 34.98 8.89
CA LYS A 578 38.96 33.98 8.22
C LYS A 578 39.79 33.18 7.22
N CYS A 579 39.92 31.89 7.45
CA CYS A 579 40.60 30.98 6.52
C CYS A 579 39.86 30.91 5.17
N PRO A 580 40.49 31.16 4.02
CA PRO A 580 39.82 31.15 2.72
C PRO A 580 39.38 29.76 2.27
N ARG A 581 39.87 28.68 2.91
CA ARG A 581 39.50 27.30 2.56
C ARG A 581 38.39 26.74 3.43
N CYS A 582 38.54 26.76 4.76
CA CYS A 582 37.55 26.16 5.67
C CYS A 582 36.58 27.17 6.31
N TRP A 583 36.84 28.47 6.14
CA TRP A 583 36.05 29.61 6.62
C TRP A 583 36.01 29.80 8.14
N ILE A 584 36.76 29.00 8.89
CA ILE A 584 36.93 29.16 10.33
C ILE A 584 37.81 30.40 10.57
N HIS A 585 37.50 31.18 11.58
CA HIS A 585 38.36 32.26 12.06
C HIS A 585 39.48 31.67 12.92
N SER A 586 40.73 32.03 12.64
CA SER A 586 41.91 31.50 13.35
C SER A 586 42.85 32.64 13.74
N LYS A 587 43.26 32.63 15.01
CA LYS A 587 44.28 33.57 15.55
C LYS A 587 45.65 33.23 14.98
N ASP A 588 45.89 31.97 14.63
CA ASP A 588 47.15 31.45 14.11
C ASP A 588 47.16 31.32 12.59
N ALA A 589 46.31 32.09 11.88
CA ALA A 589 46.29 32.07 10.43
C ALA A 589 47.63 32.56 9.86
N ASP A 590 48.09 31.90 8.81
CA ASP A 590 49.30 32.26 8.08
C ASP A 590 49.19 33.70 7.52
N PRO A 591 50.12 34.59 7.82
CA PRO A 591 50.03 36.00 7.44
C PRO A 591 50.01 36.24 5.92
N GLU A 592 50.62 35.35 5.13
CA GLU A 592 50.75 35.53 3.67
C GLU A 592 49.54 34.91 2.92
N THR A 593 49.09 33.74 3.36
CA THR A 593 48.04 32.98 2.67
C THR A 593 46.67 33.12 3.32
N GLY A 594 46.61 33.57 4.57
CA GLY A 594 45.38 33.58 5.38
C GLY A 594 44.89 32.19 5.81
N LEU A 595 45.63 31.13 5.48
CA LEU A 595 45.22 29.75 5.80
C LEU A 595 45.39 29.46 7.30
N CYS A 596 44.43 28.78 7.89
CA CYS A 596 44.61 28.22 9.23
C CYS A 596 45.69 27.11 9.23
N PRO A 597 46.31 26.77 10.36
CA PRO A 597 47.39 25.78 10.43
C PRO A 597 47.00 24.42 9.81
N ARG A 598 45.78 23.94 10.06
CA ARG A 598 45.28 22.69 9.48
C ARG A 598 45.22 22.74 7.95
N CYS A 599 44.61 23.76 7.39
CA CYS A 599 44.48 23.88 5.93
C CYS A 599 45.84 24.08 5.24
N LYS A 600 46.77 24.76 5.90
CA LYS A 600 48.15 24.90 5.41
C LYS A 600 48.88 23.56 5.36
N ALA A 601 48.76 22.73 6.42
CA ALA A 601 49.34 21.39 6.48
C ALA A 601 48.79 20.49 5.36
N VAL A 602 47.44 20.40 5.22
CA VAL A 602 46.80 19.58 4.19
C VAL A 602 47.21 19.96 2.77
N LEU A 603 47.36 21.25 2.47
CA LEU A 603 47.79 21.70 1.14
C LEU A 603 49.29 21.43 0.89
N SER A 604 50.12 21.43 1.94
CA SER A 604 51.55 21.10 1.81
C SER A 604 51.77 19.58 1.59
N GLU A 605 50.91 18.72 2.12
CA GLU A 605 50.94 17.26 1.89
C GLU A 605 50.41 16.86 0.50
N ALA A 606 49.59 17.68 -0.12
CA ALA A 606 49.00 17.43 -1.43
C ALA A 606 49.89 17.83 -2.61
N ASN A 607 50.99 18.60 -2.35
CA ASN A 607 52.02 18.95 -3.32
C ASN A 607 53.24 18.04 -3.19
#